data_27148a67b10aac4f895fc50d64882e01
#
_entry.id   27148a67b10aac4f895fc50d64882e01
#
_cell.length_a   1.000
_cell.length_b   1.000
_cell.length_c   1.000
_cell.angle_alpha   90.00
_cell.angle_beta   90.00
_cell.angle_gamma   90.00
#
_symmetry.space_group_name_H-M   'P 1'
#
loop_
_entity.id
_entity.type
_entity.pdbx_description
1 polymer ?
#
loop_
_entity_poly.entity_id
_entity_poly.type
_entity_poly.pdbx_seq_one_letter_code
_entity_poly.pdbx_strand_id
1 'polypeptide(L)'
;TVYFHAWGGSQEINNYLRWADKQLQSQYGVTLKHVKVTDIAETTTRLIAEKAAGKNTGGSVDMVWINGENFKSMKNNQLLFGPFVERLPSWQQVDKSLPVDSDFSEPTEGLEAPWGVGQLVFIHDKMTLNNPPASYAEMLSYAKAFPNKLSYPRPPEFHGTSFLKALVLELTNRDAALYQPVNDENFAVVTAPLWDYLDEFHKVAWRNGQQFPAGTA
;
A
#
# COMPACT_ATOMS: atom_id res chain seq x y z
N THR A 1 22.28 15.68 -7.00
CA THR A 1 21.22 15.46 -6.00
C THR A 1 20.15 14.56 -6.58
N VAL A 2 19.71 13.57 -5.80
CA VAL A 2 18.59 12.69 -6.10
C VAL A 2 17.43 13.07 -5.16
N TYR A 3 16.30 13.47 -5.71
CA TYR A 3 15.10 13.81 -4.95
C TYR A 3 14.24 12.56 -4.78
N PHE A 4 14.23 12.03 -3.56
CA PHE A 4 13.49 10.82 -3.20
C PHE A 4 12.20 11.18 -2.47
N HIS A 5 11.06 11.00 -3.13
CA HIS A 5 9.75 11.20 -2.56
C HIS A 5 9.31 9.93 -1.84
N ALA A 6 9.21 10.02 -0.52
CA ALA A 6 8.90 8.89 0.34
C ALA A 6 8.14 9.32 1.60
N TRP A 7 7.38 8.39 2.16
CA TRP A 7 6.69 8.59 3.42
C TRP A 7 7.66 8.98 4.54
N GLY A 8 7.29 9.99 5.33
CA GLY A 8 8.14 10.58 6.36
C GLY A 8 7.69 10.31 7.80
N GLY A 9 6.69 9.41 8.00
CA GLY A 9 6.07 9.22 9.31
C GLY A 9 6.88 8.37 10.32
N SER A 10 7.89 7.60 9.89
CA SER A 10 8.74 6.80 10.77
C SER A 10 10.08 7.50 11.03
N GLN A 11 10.40 7.67 12.32
CA GLN A 11 11.69 8.23 12.73
C GLN A 11 12.87 7.31 12.36
N GLU A 12 12.67 5.99 12.42
CA GLU A 12 13.65 4.97 12.09
C GLU A 12 13.99 5.03 10.60
N ILE A 13 12.99 5.08 9.74
CA ILE A 13 13.16 5.23 8.28
C ILE A 13 13.84 6.56 7.97
N ASN A 14 13.42 7.65 8.60
CA ASN A 14 14.05 8.95 8.41
C ASN A 14 15.52 8.94 8.85
N ASN A 15 15.87 8.21 9.91
CA ASN A 15 17.25 8.03 10.35
C ASN A 15 18.08 7.23 9.36
N TYR A 16 17.49 6.14 8.84
CA TYR A 16 18.12 5.32 7.81
C TYR A 16 18.39 6.12 6.53
N LEU A 17 17.43 6.90 6.05
CA LEU A 17 17.63 7.73 4.85
C LEU A 17 18.69 8.81 5.05
N ARG A 18 18.80 9.41 6.25
CA ARG A 18 19.90 10.32 6.57
C ARG A 18 21.27 9.63 6.61
N TRP A 19 21.30 8.40 7.11
CA TRP A 19 22.53 7.59 7.06
C TRP A 19 22.90 7.25 5.61
N ALA A 20 21.93 6.80 4.80
CA ALA A 20 22.13 6.49 3.39
C ALA A 20 22.66 7.71 2.60
N ASP A 21 22.10 8.91 2.84
CA ASP A 21 22.58 10.15 2.23
C ASP A 21 24.08 10.38 2.53
N LYS A 22 24.49 10.24 3.81
CA LYS A 22 25.91 10.38 4.19
C LYS A 22 26.81 9.37 3.50
N GLN A 23 26.37 8.10 3.36
CA GLN A 23 27.13 7.08 2.66
C GLN A 23 27.25 7.40 1.17
N LEU A 24 26.16 7.81 0.53
CA LEU A 24 26.15 8.18 -0.88
C LEU A 24 27.03 9.40 -1.17
N GLN A 25 27.00 10.39 -0.29
CA GLN A 25 27.89 11.56 -0.41
C GLN A 25 29.35 11.19 -0.31
N SER A 26 29.74 10.38 0.69
CA SER A 26 31.13 10.01 0.93
C SER A 26 31.70 9.07 -0.13
N GLN A 27 30.89 8.16 -0.66
CA GLN A 27 31.35 7.12 -1.58
C GLN A 27 31.23 7.52 -3.06
N TYR A 28 30.19 8.32 -3.39
CA TYR A 28 29.82 8.59 -4.77
C TYR A 28 29.63 10.08 -5.09
N GLY A 29 29.74 10.97 -4.11
CA GLY A 29 29.48 12.40 -4.31
C GLY A 29 28.01 12.71 -4.63
N VAL A 30 27.09 11.78 -4.27
CA VAL A 30 25.64 11.91 -4.55
C VAL A 30 24.91 12.33 -3.27
N THR A 31 24.12 13.38 -3.36
CA THR A 31 23.22 13.82 -2.29
C THR A 31 21.85 13.16 -2.48
N LEU A 32 21.36 12.47 -1.46
CA LEU A 32 20.00 11.93 -1.40
C LEU A 32 19.11 12.89 -0.61
N LYS A 33 18.21 13.58 -1.27
CA LYS A 33 17.26 14.48 -0.62
C LYS A 33 15.92 13.79 -0.41
N HIS A 34 15.64 13.40 0.83
CA HIS A 34 14.33 12.87 1.22
C HIS A 34 13.28 13.98 1.19
N VAL A 35 12.37 13.90 0.22
CA VAL A 35 11.19 14.75 0.12
C VAL A 35 10.04 13.99 0.80
N LYS A 36 9.74 14.40 2.04
CA LYS A 36 8.71 13.75 2.85
C LYS A 36 7.33 14.04 2.29
N VAL A 37 6.57 12.99 2.08
CA VAL A 37 5.16 13.04 1.69
C VAL A 37 4.32 12.33 2.73
N THR A 38 3.08 12.76 2.89
CA THR A 38 2.09 12.08 3.74
C THR A 38 1.47 10.92 2.98
N ASP A 39 1.16 11.16 1.70
CA ASP A 39 0.63 10.16 0.78
C ASP A 39 1.34 10.29 -0.56
N ILE A 40 1.84 9.18 -1.11
CA ILE A 40 2.53 9.16 -2.40
C ILE A 40 1.58 9.44 -3.58
N ALA A 41 0.27 9.29 -3.40
CA ALA A 41 -0.74 9.64 -4.39
C ALA A 41 -0.66 11.11 -4.81
N GLU A 42 -0.22 12.00 -3.93
CA GLU A 42 0.01 13.42 -4.26
C GLU A 42 1.12 13.57 -5.32
N THR A 43 2.22 12.82 -5.15
CA THR A 43 3.33 12.80 -6.12
C THR A 43 2.91 12.17 -7.44
N THR A 44 2.19 11.07 -7.39
CA THR A 44 1.64 10.38 -8.57
C THR A 44 0.75 11.31 -9.39
N THR A 45 -0.21 11.98 -8.74
CA THR A 45 -1.12 12.94 -9.38
C THR A 45 -0.37 14.09 -10.05
N ARG A 46 0.62 14.64 -9.34
CA ARG A 46 1.46 15.72 -9.88
C ARG A 46 2.23 15.28 -11.12
N LEU A 47 2.86 14.10 -11.09
CA LEU A 47 3.63 13.59 -12.23
C LEU A 47 2.75 13.31 -13.46
N ILE A 48 1.53 12.81 -13.25
CA ILE A 48 0.54 12.64 -14.32
C ILE A 48 0.23 14.00 -14.96
N ALA A 49 -0.03 15.02 -14.13
CA ALA A 49 -0.31 16.37 -14.63
C ALA A 49 0.90 17.00 -15.34
N GLU A 50 2.12 16.83 -14.81
CA GLU A 50 3.36 17.31 -15.46
C GLU A 50 3.55 16.68 -16.83
N LYS A 51 3.33 15.36 -16.95
CA LYS A 51 3.41 14.65 -18.24
C LYS A 51 2.34 15.12 -19.23
N ALA A 52 1.10 15.26 -18.78
CA ALA A 52 0.02 15.77 -19.59
C ALA A 52 0.26 17.21 -20.13
N ALA A 53 1.00 18.01 -19.33
CA ALA A 53 1.46 19.35 -19.73
C ALA A 53 2.72 19.33 -20.65
N GLY A 54 3.20 18.15 -21.06
CA GLY A 54 4.38 18.01 -21.92
C GLY A 54 5.73 18.20 -21.21
N LYS A 55 5.75 18.24 -19.90
CA LYS A 55 7.00 18.36 -19.11
C LYS A 55 7.68 17.00 -18.99
N ASN A 56 8.51 16.66 -19.96
CA ASN A 56 9.21 15.38 -20.01
C ASN A 56 10.67 15.44 -19.51
N THR A 57 11.16 16.61 -19.12
CA THR A 57 12.52 16.83 -18.61
C THR A 57 12.52 17.85 -17.47
N GLY A 58 13.58 17.83 -16.65
CA GLY A 58 13.75 18.78 -15.55
C GLY A 58 12.68 18.64 -14.46
N GLY A 59 12.21 17.44 -14.24
CA GLY A 59 11.28 17.12 -13.17
C GLY A 59 11.86 17.32 -11.77
N SER A 60 11.01 17.27 -10.77
CA SER A 60 11.39 17.45 -9.35
C SER A 60 11.46 16.12 -8.58
N VAL A 61 11.29 14.99 -9.27
CA VAL A 61 11.24 13.65 -8.70
C VAL A 61 12.18 12.75 -9.47
N ASP A 62 13.16 12.19 -8.77
CA ASP A 62 14.11 11.23 -9.36
C ASP A 62 13.82 9.82 -8.89
N MET A 63 13.29 9.67 -7.67
CA MET A 63 12.97 8.38 -7.07
C MET A 63 11.73 8.50 -6.20
N VAL A 64 10.91 7.47 -6.21
CA VAL A 64 9.69 7.40 -5.39
C VAL A 64 9.63 6.09 -4.61
N TRP A 65 9.03 6.13 -3.43
CA TRP A 65 8.61 4.95 -2.69
C TRP A 65 7.12 4.76 -2.92
N ILE A 66 6.77 3.77 -3.73
CA ILE A 66 5.39 3.51 -4.16
C ILE A 66 4.99 2.07 -3.87
N ASN A 67 3.69 1.81 -3.96
CA ASN A 67 3.11 0.48 -3.90
C ASN A 67 1.69 0.49 -4.47
N GLY A 68 1.17 -0.70 -4.76
CA GLY A 68 -0.22 -0.95 -5.09
C GLY A 68 -0.75 -0.10 -6.25
N GLU A 69 -1.86 0.57 -6.00
CA GLU A 69 -2.52 1.40 -7.01
C GLU A 69 -1.67 2.57 -7.52
N ASN A 70 -0.77 3.10 -6.70
CA ASN A 70 0.16 4.15 -7.13
C ASN A 70 1.19 3.61 -8.13
N PHE A 71 1.76 2.42 -7.87
CA PHE A 71 2.64 1.74 -8.82
C PHE A 71 1.91 1.47 -10.14
N LYS A 72 0.73 0.84 -10.07
CA LYS A 72 -0.10 0.56 -11.25
C LYS A 72 -0.43 1.82 -12.05
N SER A 73 -0.81 2.90 -11.35
CA SER A 73 -1.12 4.19 -11.99
C SER A 73 0.10 4.77 -12.70
N MET A 74 1.28 4.78 -12.05
CA MET A 74 2.51 5.30 -12.65
C MET A 74 2.97 4.44 -13.83
N LYS A 75 2.86 3.11 -13.73
CA LYS A 75 3.17 2.16 -14.81
C LYS A 75 2.27 2.42 -16.03
N ASN A 76 0.95 2.47 -15.83
CA ASN A 76 -0.03 2.69 -16.91
C ASN A 76 0.15 4.04 -17.59
N ASN A 77 0.59 5.05 -16.86
CA ASN A 77 0.89 6.37 -17.39
C ASN A 77 2.34 6.48 -17.92
N GLN A 78 3.12 5.38 -17.94
CA GLN A 78 4.50 5.37 -18.43
C GLN A 78 5.39 6.43 -17.75
N LEU A 79 5.28 6.53 -16.43
CA LEU A 79 6.03 7.49 -15.61
C LEU A 79 7.29 6.87 -14.99
N LEU A 80 7.41 5.53 -15.05
CA LEU A 80 8.51 4.80 -14.43
C LEU A 80 9.64 4.55 -15.43
N PHE A 81 10.87 4.67 -14.94
CA PHE A 81 12.06 4.30 -15.68
C PHE A 81 12.34 2.80 -15.51
N GLY A 82 12.70 2.13 -16.58
CA GLY A 82 13.11 0.72 -16.51
C GLY A 82 12.91 -0.04 -17.82
N PRO A 83 13.06 -1.38 -17.76
CA PRO A 83 13.43 -2.19 -16.59
C PRO A 83 14.85 -1.91 -16.10
N PHE A 84 15.04 -1.91 -14.76
CA PHE A 84 16.36 -1.59 -14.20
C PHE A 84 16.84 -2.53 -13.09
N VAL A 85 15.92 -3.27 -12.43
CA VAL A 85 16.25 -3.99 -11.19
C VAL A 85 17.32 -5.07 -11.38
N GLU A 86 17.32 -5.76 -12.52
CA GLU A 86 18.31 -6.80 -12.82
C GLU A 86 19.72 -6.25 -13.03
N ARG A 87 19.83 -4.93 -13.28
CA ARG A 87 21.12 -4.24 -13.41
C ARG A 87 21.71 -3.82 -12.07
N LEU A 88 20.92 -3.93 -10.98
CA LEU A 88 21.40 -3.58 -9.64
C LEU A 88 22.32 -4.70 -9.12
N PRO A 89 23.55 -4.39 -8.68
CA PRO A 89 24.46 -5.41 -8.14
C PRO A 89 23.86 -6.18 -6.96
N SER A 90 23.02 -5.52 -6.15
CA SER A 90 22.33 -6.09 -5.00
C SER A 90 21.11 -6.97 -5.36
N TRP A 91 20.69 -7.00 -6.63
CA TRP A 91 19.53 -7.80 -7.06
C TRP A 91 19.70 -9.29 -6.80
N GLN A 92 20.93 -9.78 -6.83
CA GLN A 92 21.24 -11.19 -6.50
C GLN A 92 21.03 -11.54 -5.02
N GLN A 93 20.99 -10.52 -4.14
CA GLN A 93 20.79 -10.68 -2.69
C GLN A 93 19.31 -10.64 -2.30
N VAL A 94 18.42 -10.29 -3.23
CA VAL A 94 16.98 -10.27 -3.00
C VAL A 94 16.44 -11.67 -2.87
N ASP A 95 15.68 -11.94 -1.82
CA ASP A 95 15.00 -13.22 -1.61
C ASP A 95 13.88 -13.41 -2.64
N LYS A 96 14.12 -14.29 -3.60
CA LYS A 96 13.19 -14.61 -4.70
C LYS A 96 12.06 -15.55 -4.28
N SER A 97 12.05 -16.05 -3.05
CA SER A 97 10.91 -16.80 -2.50
C SER A 97 9.75 -15.88 -2.11
N LEU A 98 10.02 -14.58 -1.99
CA LEU A 98 9.02 -13.54 -1.75
C LEU A 98 8.44 -13.04 -3.09
N PRO A 99 7.23 -12.48 -3.10
CA PRO A 99 6.58 -11.97 -4.33
C PRO A 99 7.21 -10.63 -4.79
N VAL A 100 8.50 -10.68 -5.18
CA VAL A 100 9.30 -9.49 -5.57
C VAL A 100 9.11 -9.08 -7.03
N ASP A 101 8.37 -9.87 -7.78
CA ASP A 101 8.01 -9.65 -9.19
C ASP A 101 6.59 -9.12 -9.38
N SER A 102 5.86 -8.94 -8.28
CA SER A 102 4.52 -8.37 -8.28
C SER A 102 4.28 -7.45 -7.10
N ASP A 103 3.60 -6.33 -7.33
CA ASP A 103 3.11 -5.41 -6.32
C ASP A 103 1.59 -5.40 -6.31
N PHE A 104 0.95 -5.90 -5.24
CA PHE A 104 -0.51 -6.09 -5.13
C PHE A 104 -1.13 -6.70 -6.40
N SER A 105 -0.55 -7.79 -6.89
CA SER A 105 -0.96 -8.51 -8.11
C SER A 105 -0.64 -7.80 -9.44
N GLU A 106 -0.04 -6.62 -9.43
CA GLU A 106 0.48 -5.97 -10.64
C GLU A 106 1.91 -6.43 -10.90
N PRO A 107 2.23 -7.02 -12.07
CA PRO A 107 3.60 -7.40 -12.40
C PRO A 107 4.54 -6.19 -12.39
N THR A 108 5.67 -6.28 -11.70
CA THR A 108 6.63 -5.17 -11.59
C THR A 108 7.41 -4.93 -12.88
N GLU A 109 7.61 -5.97 -13.69
CA GLU A 109 8.34 -5.90 -14.97
C GLU A 109 9.71 -5.23 -14.85
N GLY A 110 10.32 -5.32 -13.69
CA GLY A 110 11.62 -4.72 -13.42
C GLY A 110 11.63 -3.19 -13.30
N LEU A 111 10.46 -2.57 -13.15
CA LEU A 111 10.28 -1.12 -12.99
C LEU A 111 10.31 -0.68 -11.53
N GLU A 112 10.29 -1.62 -10.60
CA GLU A 112 10.27 -1.39 -9.17
C GLU A 112 11.22 -2.35 -8.45
N ALA A 113 12.04 -1.81 -7.55
CA ALA A 113 12.90 -2.59 -6.67
C ALA A 113 12.24 -2.75 -5.30
N PRO A 114 12.23 -3.97 -4.71
CA PRO A 114 11.58 -4.18 -3.43
C PRO A 114 12.30 -3.42 -2.30
N TRP A 115 11.54 -2.69 -1.50
CA TRP A 115 12.02 -2.06 -0.27
C TRP A 115 11.94 -3.05 0.90
N GLY A 116 10.83 -3.73 1.03
CA GLY A 116 10.55 -4.70 2.08
C GLY A 116 9.18 -5.32 1.90
N VAL A 117 8.89 -6.33 2.72
CA VAL A 117 7.57 -6.98 2.74
C VAL A 117 6.84 -6.56 4.00
N GLY A 118 5.64 -6.01 3.82
CA GLY A 118 4.71 -5.69 4.89
C GLY A 118 3.50 -6.61 4.86
N GLN A 119 2.87 -6.81 6.01
CA GLN A 119 1.63 -7.56 6.13
C GLN A 119 0.63 -6.76 6.96
N LEU A 120 -0.64 -6.78 6.57
CA LEU A 120 -1.70 -6.29 7.43
C LEU A 120 -1.82 -7.25 8.62
N VAL A 121 -1.67 -6.73 9.82
CA VAL A 121 -1.86 -7.47 11.06
C VAL A 121 -2.82 -6.72 11.98
N PHE A 122 -3.57 -7.47 12.78
CA PHE A 122 -4.38 -6.91 13.85
C PHE A 122 -3.63 -7.05 15.17
N ILE A 123 -3.68 -6.01 15.96
CA ILE A 123 -3.12 -6.02 17.32
C ILE A 123 -4.24 -5.87 18.33
N HIS A 124 -4.06 -6.47 19.49
CA HIS A 124 -4.99 -6.35 20.61
C HIS A 124 -4.25 -6.18 21.93
N ASP A 125 -4.89 -5.54 22.89
CA ASP A 125 -4.41 -5.49 24.25
C ASP A 125 -4.78 -6.77 25.00
N LYS A 126 -3.80 -7.58 25.36
CA LYS A 126 -4.01 -8.85 26.08
C LYS A 126 -4.64 -8.66 27.47
N MET A 127 -4.55 -7.47 28.04
CA MET A 127 -5.15 -7.18 29.36
C MET A 127 -6.67 -7.00 29.25
N THR A 128 -7.16 -6.58 28.10
CA THR A 128 -8.57 -6.29 27.85
C THR A 128 -9.27 -7.33 26.98
N LEU A 129 -8.51 -8.03 26.12
CA LEU A 129 -9.04 -9.02 25.17
C LEU A 129 -8.14 -10.25 25.12
N ASN A 130 -8.46 -11.28 25.92
CA ASN A 130 -7.67 -12.50 26.00
C ASN A 130 -7.81 -13.40 24.75
N ASN A 131 -8.98 -13.41 24.13
CA ASN A 131 -9.30 -14.22 22.96
C ASN A 131 -9.76 -13.31 21.83
N PRO A 132 -8.84 -12.74 21.04
CA PRO A 132 -9.19 -11.91 19.90
C PRO A 132 -9.82 -12.74 18.78
N PRO A 133 -10.67 -12.15 17.95
CA PRO A 133 -11.15 -12.79 16.73
C PRO A 133 -9.98 -13.28 15.86
N ALA A 134 -10.08 -14.50 15.36
CA ALA A 134 -9.06 -15.12 14.49
C ALA A 134 -9.47 -15.13 13.00
N SER A 135 -10.68 -14.68 12.68
CA SER A 135 -11.23 -14.57 11.33
C SER A 135 -12.11 -13.35 11.20
N TYR A 136 -12.42 -12.95 9.97
CA TYR A 136 -13.36 -11.85 9.75
C TYR A 136 -14.81 -12.21 10.17
N ALA A 137 -15.20 -13.47 10.06
CA ALA A 137 -16.48 -13.92 10.56
C ALA A 137 -16.58 -13.77 12.10
N GLU A 138 -15.52 -14.15 12.82
CA GLU A 138 -15.43 -13.92 14.27
C GLU A 138 -15.34 -12.43 14.61
N MET A 139 -14.67 -11.63 13.78
CA MET A 139 -14.60 -10.17 13.94
C MET A 139 -16.00 -9.54 13.84
N LEU A 140 -16.81 -9.97 12.88
CA LEU A 140 -18.21 -9.52 12.77
C LEU A 140 -19.02 -9.93 13.99
N SER A 141 -18.85 -11.16 14.45
CA SER A 141 -19.53 -11.66 15.67
C SER A 141 -19.12 -10.85 16.90
N TYR A 142 -17.85 -10.55 17.04
CA TYR A 142 -17.33 -9.68 18.10
C TYR A 142 -17.91 -8.26 17.99
N ALA A 143 -17.94 -7.67 16.79
CA ALA A 143 -18.52 -6.34 16.58
C ALA A 143 -20.00 -6.28 16.95
N LYS A 144 -20.76 -7.35 16.66
CA LYS A 144 -22.17 -7.47 17.05
C LYS A 144 -22.35 -7.59 18.58
N ALA A 145 -21.43 -8.31 19.25
CA ALA A 145 -21.45 -8.44 20.71
C ALA A 145 -20.99 -7.16 21.44
N PHE A 146 -20.08 -6.42 20.82
CA PHE A 146 -19.47 -5.20 21.38
C PHE A 146 -19.53 -4.03 20.37
N PRO A 147 -20.71 -3.45 20.14
CA PRO A 147 -20.88 -2.37 19.16
C PRO A 147 -19.99 -1.15 19.45
N ASN A 148 -19.65 -0.42 18.40
CA ASN A 148 -18.83 0.78 18.44
C ASN A 148 -17.35 0.56 18.86
N LYS A 149 -16.85 -0.66 18.85
CA LYS A 149 -15.45 -0.97 19.24
C LYS A 149 -14.51 -1.14 18.05
N LEU A 150 -15.02 -1.44 16.86
CA LEU A 150 -14.24 -1.69 15.68
C LEU A 150 -14.51 -0.65 14.59
N SER A 151 -13.48 -0.33 13.84
CA SER A 151 -13.54 0.49 12.65
C SER A 151 -12.31 0.24 11.78
N TYR A 152 -12.30 0.84 10.59
CA TYR A 152 -11.14 0.85 9.69
C TYR A 152 -11.07 2.22 8.99
N PRO A 153 -9.89 2.67 8.53
CA PRO A 153 -9.79 3.90 7.75
C PRO A 153 -10.51 3.76 6.41
N ARG A 154 -11.12 4.83 5.97
CA ARG A 154 -11.89 4.79 4.71
C ARG A 154 -10.94 4.82 3.49
N PRO A 155 -11.13 3.95 2.48
CA PRO A 155 -10.42 4.09 1.21
C PRO A 155 -10.57 5.51 0.60
N PRO A 156 -9.55 6.01 -0.10
CA PRO A 156 -8.35 5.31 -0.60
C PRO A 156 -7.18 5.19 0.40
N GLU A 157 -7.42 5.38 1.69
CA GLU A 157 -6.36 5.22 2.69
C GLU A 157 -5.80 3.78 2.64
N PHE A 158 -4.46 3.67 2.74
CA PHE A 158 -3.72 2.42 2.50
C PHE A 158 -4.18 1.25 3.39
N HIS A 159 -4.34 1.47 4.70
CA HIS A 159 -4.74 0.41 5.62
C HIS A 159 -6.20 0.01 5.42
N GLY A 160 -7.08 0.98 5.12
CA GLY A 160 -8.47 0.70 4.81
C GLY A 160 -8.61 -0.12 3.53
N THR A 161 -7.87 0.25 2.49
CA THR A 161 -7.82 -0.51 1.25
C THR A 161 -7.28 -1.92 1.47
N SER A 162 -6.20 -2.06 2.27
CA SER A 162 -5.61 -3.37 2.62
C SER A 162 -6.57 -4.23 3.44
N PHE A 163 -7.32 -3.62 4.37
CA PHE A 163 -8.37 -4.30 5.13
C PHE A 163 -9.45 -4.89 4.22
N LEU A 164 -9.98 -4.11 3.27
CA LEU A 164 -11.01 -4.58 2.35
C LEU A 164 -10.49 -5.67 1.40
N LYS A 165 -9.25 -5.54 0.93
CA LYS A 165 -8.60 -6.58 0.12
C LYS A 165 -8.45 -7.89 0.89
N ALA A 166 -7.97 -7.84 2.13
CA ALA A 166 -7.82 -9.02 2.98
C ALA A 166 -9.19 -9.65 3.32
N LEU A 167 -10.20 -8.81 3.59
CA LEU A 167 -11.56 -9.24 3.88
C LEU A 167 -12.16 -10.00 2.69
N VAL A 168 -12.12 -9.45 1.48
CA VAL A 168 -12.68 -10.13 0.30
C VAL A 168 -11.94 -11.43 -0.01
N LEU A 169 -10.62 -11.48 0.17
CA LEU A 169 -9.82 -12.69 -0.01
C LEU A 169 -10.27 -13.82 0.93
N GLU A 170 -10.51 -13.52 2.20
CA GLU A 170 -10.99 -14.52 3.16
C GLU A 170 -12.41 -14.95 2.86
N LEU A 171 -13.34 -14.00 2.65
CA LEU A 171 -14.75 -14.30 2.42
C LEU A 171 -15.01 -15.11 1.15
N THR A 172 -14.16 -14.99 0.15
CA THR A 172 -14.26 -15.73 -1.12
C THR A 172 -13.36 -16.97 -1.16
N ASN A 173 -12.71 -17.31 -0.04
CA ASN A 173 -11.71 -18.36 0.00
C ASN A 173 -10.63 -18.19 -1.10
N ARG A 174 -10.17 -16.96 -1.28
CA ARG A 174 -9.15 -16.56 -2.26
C ARG A 174 -9.54 -16.91 -3.70
N ASP A 175 -10.74 -16.52 -4.10
CA ASP A 175 -11.21 -16.73 -5.48
C ASP A 175 -10.14 -16.30 -6.49
N ALA A 176 -9.89 -17.16 -7.47
CA ALA A 176 -8.86 -16.92 -8.49
C ALA A 176 -9.08 -15.64 -9.30
N ALA A 177 -10.32 -15.19 -9.44
CA ALA A 177 -10.64 -13.94 -10.13
C ALA A 177 -10.03 -12.71 -9.45
N LEU A 178 -9.78 -12.76 -8.13
CA LEU A 178 -9.16 -11.65 -7.38
C LEU A 178 -7.68 -11.43 -7.71
N TYR A 179 -7.05 -12.39 -8.40
CA TYR A 179 -5.66 -12.30 -8.87
C TYR A 179 -5.55 -11.97 -10.35
N GLN A 180 -6.66 -11.62 -10.99
CA GLN A 180 -6.73 -11.22 -12.37
C GLN A 180 -7.11 -9.74 -12.50
N PRO A 181 -6.86 -9.11 -13.64
CA PRO A 181 -7.41 -7.78 -13.91
C PRO A 181 -8.92 -7.76 -13.69
N VAL A 182 -9.41 -6.65 -13.14
CA VAL A 182 -10.85 -6.50 -12.88
C VAL A 182 -11.65 -6.68 -14.16
N ASN A 183 -12.75 -7.41 -14.07
CA ASN A 183 -13.68 -7.68 -15.14
C ASN A 183 -15.09 -7.30 -14.68
N ASP A 184 -15.74 -6.39 -15.39
CA ASP A 184 -17.06 -5.89 -15.04
C ASP A 184 -18.13 -7.00 -15.04
N GLU A 185 -17.94 -8.06 -15.82
CA GLU A 185 -18.89 -9.18 -15.91
C GLU A 185 -18.95 -9.99 -14.61
N ASN A 186 -17.82 -10.15 -13.91
CA ASN A 186 -17.76 -10.96 -12.70
C ASN A 186 -17.58 -10.14 -11.41
N PHE A 187 -17.26 -8.85 -11.52
CA PHE A 187 -16.97 -7.98 -10.38
C PHE A 187 -18.06 -8.06 -9.29
N ALA A 188 -19.31 -7.86 -9.70
CA ALA A 188 -20.41 -7.84 -8.75
C ALA A 188 -20.59 -9.18 -8.02
N VAL A 189 -20.42 -10.31 -8.73
CA VAL A 189 -20.56 -11.65 -8.16
C VAL A 189 -19.40 -11.97 -7.21
N VAL A 190 -18.17 -11.70 -7.63
CA VAL A 190 -16.97 -12.00 -6.84
C VAL A 190 -16.89 -11.14 -5.59
N THR A 191 -17.34 -9.88 -5.66
CA THR A 191 -17.29 -8.96 -4.52
C THR A 191 -18.54 -8.96 -3.65
N ALA A 192 -19.62 -9.64 -4.04
CA ALA A 192 -20.87 -9.67 -3.26
C ALA A 192 -20.65 -10.01 -1.78
N PRO A 193 -19.87 -11.05 -1.40
CA PRO A 193 -19.63 -11.37 0.01
C PRO A 193 -18.99 -10.24 0.82
N LEU A 194 -18.19 -9.39 0.17
CA LEU A 194 -17.61 -8.22 0.82
C LEU A 194 -18.69 -7.20 1.18
N TRP A 195 -19.57 -6.90 0.26
CA TRP A 195 -20.64 -5.91 0.47
C TRP A 195 -21.65 -6.38 1.50
N ASP A 196 -22.06 -7.65 1.45
CA ASP A 196 -22.92 -8.25 2.45
C ASP A 196 -22.32 -8.18 3.86
N TYR A 197 -21.02 -8.46 3.97
CA TYR A 197 -20.30 -8.33 5.24
C TYR A 197 -20.28 -6.88 5.74
N LEU A 198 -19.94 -5.92 4.86
CA LEU A 198 -19.84 -4.51 5.22
C LEU A 198 -21.21 -3.92 5.62
N ASP A 199 -22.28 -4.33 4.96
CA ASP A 199 -23.64 -3.93 5.31
C ASP A 199 -24.01 -4.33 6.75
N GLU A 200 -23.59 -5.51 7.19
CA GLU A 200 -23.77 -5.94 8.57
C GLU A 200 -22.77 -5.29 9.53
N PHE A 201 -21.51 -5.19 9.12
CA PHE A 201 -20.46 -4.63 9.97
C PHE A 201 -20.70 -3.14 10.27
N HIS A 202 -21.10 -2.34 9.29
CA HIS A 202 -21.31 -0.91 9.48
C HIS A 202 -22.44 -0.60 10.45
N LYS A 203 -23.47 -1.46 10.58
CA LYS A 203 -24.56 -1.28 11.57
C LYS A 203 -24.03 -1.27 13.01
N VAL A 204 -22.90 -1.94 13.27
CA VAL A 204 -22.33 -2.12 14.62
C VAL A 204 -20.93 -1.53 14.78
N ALA A 205 -20.32 -1.05 13.70
CA ALA A 205 -19.03 -0.40 13.70
C ALA A 205 -19.04 0.93 14.47
N TRP A 206 -17.88 1.45 14.78
CA TRP A 206 -17.73 2.76 15.40
C TRP A 206 -18.55 3.83 14.67
N ARG A 207 -19.36 4.57 15.43
CA ARG A 207 -20.31 5.59 14.93
C ARG A 207 -21.26 5.04 13.85
N ASN A 208 -21.67 3.79 13.99
CA ASN A 208 -22.56 3.09 13.05
C ASN A 208 -22.07 3.14 11.60
N GLY A 209 -20.77 3.08 11.37
CA GLY A 209 -20.17 3.12 10.03
C GLY A 209 -20.37 4.42 9.25
N GLN A 210 -20.88 5.48 9.88
CA GLN A 210 -21.11 6.77 9.23
C GLN A 210 -19.85 7.66 9.26
N GLN A 211 -18.91 7.37 10.14
CA GLN A 211 -17.63 8.05 10.23
C GLN A 211 -16.52 7.03 10.34
N PHE A 212 -15.38 7.38 9.79
CA PHE A 212 -14.18 6.55 9.76
C PHE A 212 -13.03 7.30 10.42
N PRO A 213 -12.09 6.61 11.09
CA PRO A 213 -10.90 7.25 11.58
C PRO A 213 -10.13 7.90 10.41
N ALA A 214 -9.44 8.99 10.72
CA ALA A 214 -8.44 9.51 9.81
C ALA A 214 -7.38 8.43 9.56
N GLY A 215 -6.71 8.48 8.43
CA GLY A 215 -5.61 7.58 8.12
C GLY A 215 -4.57 7.56 9.25
N THR A 216 -3.77 6.54 9.28
CA THR A 216 -2.72 6.39 10.29
C THR A 216 -1.79 7.60 10.27
N ALA A 217 -1.71 8.26 11.40
CA ALA A 217 -0.71 9.29 11.64
C ALA A 217 0.69 8.67 11.78
#